data_3109acf8e50b5b19745cf7820aca3084
#
_entry.id   3109acf8e50b5b19745cf7820aca3084
#
_cell.length_a   1.000
_cell.length_b   1.000
_cell.length_c   1.000
_cell.angle_alpha   90.00
_cell.angle_beta   90.00
_cell.angle_gamma   90.00
#
_symmetry.space_group_name_H-M   'P 1'
#
loop_
_entity.id
_entity.type
_entity.pdbx_description
1 polymer ?
#
loop_
_entity_poly.entity_id
_entity_poly.type
_entity_poly.pdbx_seq_one_letter_code
_entity_poly.pdbx_strand_id
1 'polypeptide(L)'
;QMSVLELRLSIMEWLERLNMDPSFAERYLNEGFSGGEKKRNEILQMAILEPEVAILDETDSGLDIDALGVVADGVAKVREKNSDLGVLTITHYQRLLEYLNPDLVHVIMDGRIVATGGNEIVEKLESSGYDSFKSDDS
;
A
#
# COMPACT_ATOMS: atom_id res chain seq x y z
N GLN A 1 -13.92 -12.33 -20.04
CA GLN A 1 -13.11 -11.24 -20.64
C GLN A 1 -13.93 -9.96 -20.56
N MET A 2 -13.43 -8.98 -19.82
CA MET A 2 -14.07 -7.67 -19.65
C MET A 2 -14.05 -6.92 -21.00
N SER A 3 -15.18 -6.35 -21.40
CA SER A 3 -15.26 -5.51 -22.61
C SER A 3 -14.59 -4.15 -22.37
N VAL A 4 -14.23 -3.43 -23.43
CA VAL A 4 -13.62 -2.08 -23.33
C VAL A 4 -14.54 -1.12 -22.58
N LEU A 5 -15.85 -1.22 -22.78
CA LEU A 5 -16.83 -0.40 -22.09
C LEU A 5 -16.89 -0.71 -20.58
N GLU A 6 -16.93 -1.98 -20.23
CA GLU A 6 -16.90 -2.41 -18.81
C GLU A 6 -15.61 -1.97 -18.11
N LEU A 7 -14.47 -2.06 -18.78
CA LEU A 7 -13.20 -1.57 -18.27
C LEU A 7 -13.25 -0.07 -18.01
N ARG A 8 -13.76 0.72 -18.97
CA ARG A 8 -13.88 2.18 -18.81
C ARG A 8 -14.80 2.56 -17.65
N LEU A 9 -15.92 1.88 -17.50
CA LEU A 9 -16.84 2.12 -16.38
C LEU A 9 -16.20 1.76 -15.04
N SER A 10 -15.47 0.65 -14.98
CA SER A 10 -14.72 0.26 -13.77
C SER A 10 -13.64 1.29 -13.40
N ILE A 11 -12.90 1.80 -14.39
CA ILE A 11 -11.90 2.86 -14.16
C ILE A 11 -12.58 4.11 -13.58
N MET A 12 -13.66 4.56 -14.17
CA MET A 12 -14.37 5.77 -13.70
C MET A 12 -14.91 5.59 -12.27
N GLU A 13 -15.49 4.44 -11.96
CA GLU A 13 -15.96 4.12 -10.60
C GLU A 13 -14.82 4.17 -9.57
N TRP A 14 -13.67 3.59 -9.89
CA TRP A 14 -12.53 3.58 -9.00
C TRP A 14 -11.85 4.94 -8.86
N LEU A 15 -11.78 5.75 -9.92
CA LEU A 15 -11.29 7.12 -9.84
C LEU A 15 -12.12 7.93 -8.84
N GLU A 16 -13.44 7.80 -8.89
CA GLU A 16 -14.34 8.46 -7.93
C GLU A 16 -14.09 7.97 -6.49
N ARG A 17 -14.02 6.64 -6.28
CA ARG A 17 -13.76 6.04 -4.96
C ARG A 17 -12.42 6.46 -4.36
N LEU A 18 -11.39 6.60 -5.18
CA LEU A 18 -10.05 6.99 -4.76
C LEU A 18 -9.84 8.51 -4.73
N ASN A 19 -10.90 9.31 -4.96
CA ASN A 19 -10.85 10.76 -5.07
C ASN A 19 -9.79 11.24 -6.07
N MET A 20 -9.70 10.57 -7.22
CA MET A 20 -8.80 10.94 -8.31
C MET A 20 -9.56 11.72 -9.38
N ASP A 21 -8.86 12.64 -10.05
CA ASP A 21 -9.41 13.39 -11.17
C ASP A 21 -9.78 12.44 -12.32
N PRO A 22 -11.00 12.53 -12.90
CA PRO A 22 -11.41 11.71 -14.04
C PRO A 22 -10.47 11.78 -15.25
N SER A 23 -9.72 12.86 -15.41
CA SER A 23 -8.71 13.00 -16.48
C SER A 23 -7.59 11.97 -16.42
N PHE A 24 -7.38 11.31 -15.29
CA PHE A 24 -6.41 10.21 -15.15
C PHE A 24 -6.71 9.02 -16.07
N ALA A 25 -7.99 8.79 -16.40
CA ALA A 25 -8.37 7.73 -17.33
C ALA A 25 -7.85 7.95 -18.77
N GLU A 26 -7.51 9.18 -19.12
CA GLU A 26 -7.08 9.58 -20.46
C GLU A 26 -5.56 9.81 -20.55
N ARG A 27 -4.85 9.83 -19.41
CA ARG A 27 -3.40 10.04 -19.38
C ARG A 27 -2.66 8.73 -19.65
N TYR A 28 -1.54 8.83 -20.37
CA TYR A 28 -0.60 7.73 -20.51
C TYR A 28 0.03 7.39 -19.16
N LEU A 29 0.25 6.10 -18.92
CA LEU A 29 0.91 5.60 -17.70
C LEU A 29 2.24 6.32 -17.47
N ASN A 30 2.39 6.94 -16.31
CA ASN A 30 3.58 7.64 -15.83
C ASN A 30 3.96 8.95 -16.56
N GLU A 31 3.13 9.48 -17.44
CA GLU A 31 3.37 10.78 -18.06
C GLU A 31 2.74 11.92 -17.25
N GLY A 32 3.58 12.81 -16.74
CA GLY A 32 3.13 14.03 -16.05
C GLY A 32 2.50 13.82 -14.67
N PHE A 33 2.71 12.66 -14.04
CA PHE A 33 2.24 12.40 -12.67
C PHE A 33 3.24 12.90 -11.63
N SER A 34 2.72 13.54 -10.56
CA SER A 34 3.47 13.76 -9.32
C SER A 34 3.76 12.43 -8.62
N GLY A 35 4.64 12.42 -7.60
CA GLY A 35 4.93 11.22 -6.81
C GLY A 35 3.67 10.63 -6.19
N GLY A 36 2.82 11.47 -5.58
CA GLY A 36 1.53 11.05 -4.99
C GLY A 36 0.54 10.52 -6.01
N GLU A 37 0.45 11.15 -7.19
CA GLU A 37 -0.39 10.70 -8.28
C GLU A 37 0.04 9.33 -8.82
N LYS A 38 1.34 9.08 -8.95
CA LYS A 38 1.88 7.76 -9.34
C LYS A 38 1.46 6.66 -8.36
N LYS A 39 1.51 6.94 -7.05
CA LYS A 39 1.11 5.97 -6.03
C LYS A 39 -0.39 5.69 -6.05
N ARG A 40 -1.22 6.71 -6.24
CA ARG A 40 -2.67 6.53 -6.45
C ARG A 40 -2.97 5.71 -7.69
N ASN A 41 -2.22 5.92 -8.77
CA ASN A 41 -2.36 5.14 -10.00
C ASN A 41 -1.98 3.67 -9.79
N GLU A 42 -0.97 3.36 -8.99
CA GLU A 42 -0.64 1.98 -8.59
C GLU A 42 -1.80 1.32 -7.84
N ILE A 43 -2.45 2.03 -6.92
CA ILE A 43 -3.64 1.54 -6.22
C ILE A 43 -4.82 1.35 -7.17
N LEU A 44 -5.03 2.28 -8.11
CA LEU A 44 -6.06 2.16 -9.15
C LEU A 44 -5.85 0.89 -10.01
N GLN A 45 -4.62 0.62 -10.41
CA GLN A 45 -4.28 -0.60 -11.17
C GLN A 45 -4.60 -1.86 -10.36
N MET A 46 -4.24 -1.89 -9.07
CA MET A 46 -4.58 -3.00 -8.18
C MET A 46 -6.09 -3.19 -8.09
N ALA A 47 -6.85 -2.11 -7.98
CA ALA A 47 -8.31 -2.16 -7.92
C ALA A 47 -8.97 -2.74 -9.17
N ILE A 48 -8.44 -2.40 -10.35
CA ILE A 48 -9.00 -2.82 -11.64
C ILE A 48 -8.59 -4.25 -11.99
N LEU A 49 -7.35 -4.62 -11.70
CA LEU A 49 -6.82 -5.95 -12.03
C LEU A 49 -7.37 -7.06 -11.13
N GLU A 50 -7.93 -6.69 -9.97
CA GLU A 50 -8.50 -7.63 -8.98
C GLU A 50 -7.58 -8.83 -8.70
N PRO A 51 -6.30 -8.61 -8.33
CA PRO A 51 -5.37 -9.69 -8.08
C PRO A 51 -5.77 -10.49 -6.83
N GLU A 52 -5.33 -11.73 -6.74
CA GLU A 52 -5.45 -12.51 -5.51
C GLU A 52 -4.42 -12.07 -4.45
N VAL A 53 -3.25 -11.62 -4.90
CA VAL A 53 -2.17 -11.08 -4.05
C VAL A 53 -1.61 -9.81 -4.66
N ALA A 54 -1.48 -8.78 -3.85
CA ALA A 54 -0.82 -7.53 -4.21
C ALA A 54 0.46 -7.36 -3.39
N ILE A 55 1.55 -6.96 -4.04
CA ILE A 55 2.82 -6.62 -3.40
C ILE A 55 3.03 -5.11 -3.53
N LEU A 56 3.06 -4.44 -2.39
CA LEU A 56 3.27 -3.00 -2.27
C LEU A 56 4.71 -2.76 -1.79
N ASP A 57 5.61 -2.56 -2.74
CA ASP A 57 7.03 -2.37 -2.46
C ASP A 57 7.37 -0.88 -2.36
N GLU A 58 7.62 -0.42 -1.14
CA GLU A 58 7.94 0.98 -0.82
C GLU A 58 6.99 2.00 -1.46
N THR A 59 5.69 1.71 -1.48
CA THR A 59 4.65 2.59 -2.05
C THR A 59 4.51 3.92 -1.31
N ASP A 60 5.09 4.03 -0.13
CA ASP A 60 5.17 5.19 0.74
C ASP A 60 6.43 6.05 0.51
N SER A 61 7.37 5.60 -0.31
CA SER A 61 8.62 6.30 -0.59
C SER A 61 8.39 7.68 -1.20
N GLY A 62 8.94 8.72 -0.56
CA GLY A 62 8.84 10.11 -1.01
C GLY A 62 7.45 10.75 -0.79
N LEU A 63 6.54 10.10 -0.07
CA LEU A 63 5.24 10.65 0.30
C LEU A 63 5.30 11.39 1.64
N ASP A 64 4.52 12.46 1.75
CA ASP A 64 4.23 13.09 3.04
C ASP A 64 3.18 12.28 3.84
N ILE A 65 2.92 12.71 5.07
CA ILE A 65 2.01 12.02 5.99
C ILE A 65 0.59 11.93 5.43
N ASP A 66 0.12 12.99 4.79
CA ASP A 66 -1.25 13.03 4.23
C ASP A 66 -1.37 12.07 3.06
N ALA A 67 -0.35 12.01 2.20
CA ALA A 67 -0.30 11.09 1.08
C ALA A 67 -0.21 9.61 1.52
N LEU A 68 0.47 9.32 2.64
CA LEU A 68 0.46 7.97 3.24
C LEU A 68 -0.94 7.52 3.64
N GLY A 69 -1.71 8.42 4.26
CA GLY A 69 -3.12 8.17 4.61
C GLY A 69 -3.98 7.86 3.40
N VAL A 70 -3.76 8.57 2.28
CA VAL A 70 -4.49 8.33 1.01
C VAL A 70 -4.17 6.95 0.42
N VAL A 71 -2.91 6.53 0.45
CA VAL A 71 -2.51 5.20 -0.03
C VAL A 71 -3.16 4.11 0.82
N ALA A 72 -3.09 4.22 2.13
CA ALA A 72 -3.67 3.25 3.05
C ALA A 72 -5.21 3.17 2.93
N ASP A 73 -5.89 4.31 2.79
CA ASP A 73 -7.33 4.38 2.54
C ASP A 73 -7.70 3.70 1.21
N GLY A 74 -6.91 3.93 0.16
CA GLY A 74 -7.07 3.27 -1.13
C GLY A 74 -6.96 1.75 -1.04
N VAL A 75 -5.96 1.23 -0.32
CA VAL A 75 -5.80 -0.21 -0.07
C VAL A 75 -7.00 -0.77 0.70
N ALA A 76 -7.46 -0.07 1.74
CA ALA A 76 -8.62 -0.45 2.53
C ALA A 76 -9.88 -0.56 1.66
N LYS A 77 -10.14 0.42 0.79
CA LYS A 77 -11.29 0.42 -0.14
C LYS A 77 -11.24 -0.74 -1.14
N VAL A 78 -10.05 -1.08 -1.64
CA VAL A 78 -9.90 -2.24 -2.53
C VAL A 78 -10.18 -3.54 -1.78
N ARG A 79 -9.70 -3.68 -0.54
CA ARG A 79 -9.97 -4.86 0.31
C ARG A 79 -11.43 -4.98 0.72
N GLU A 80 -12.14 -3.88 0.94
CA GLU A 80 -13.60 -3.91 1.19
C GLU A 80 -14.38 -4.55 0.04
N LYS A 81 -13.97 -4.27 -1.20
CA LYS A 81 -14.60 -4.85 -2.40
C LYS A 81 -14.11 -6.26 -2.71
N ASN A 82 -12.87 -6.57 -2.39
CA ASN A 82 -12.23 -7.88 -2.57
C ASN A 82 -11.62 -8.35 -1.25
N SER A 83 -12.43 -8.97 -0.41
CA SER A 83 -12.04 -9.44 0.94
C SER A 83 -10.98 -10.54 0.92
N ASP A 84 -10.85 -11.25 -0.21
CA ASP A 84 -9.89 -12.35 -0.36
C ASP A 84 -8.51 -11.87 -0.82
N LEU A 85 -8.35 -10.58 -1.10
CA LEU A 85 -7.08 -9.99 -1.50
C LEU A 85 -6.03 -10.11 -0.38
N GLY A 86 -4.97 -10.85 -0.64
CA GLY A 86 -3.75 -10.84 0.17
C GLY A 86 -2.89 -9.61 -0.17
N VAL A 87 -2.43 -8.90 0.84
CA VAL A 87 -1.55 -7.73 0.65
C VAL A 87 -0.24 -7.95 1.39
N LEU A 88 0.87 -7.95 0.65
CA LEU A 88 2.22 -7.92 1.19
C LEU A 88 2.79 -6.52 1.01
N THR A 89 3.07 -5.83 2.11
CA THR A 89 3.64 -4.49 2.08
C THR A 89 5.09 -4.53 2.56
N ILE A 90 5.99 -3.94 1.78
CA ILE A 90 7.39 -3.72 2.13
C ILE A 90 7.56 -2.23 2.38
N THR A 91 7.95 -1.87 3.60
CA THR A 91 8.12 -0.48 4.01
C THR A 91 9.14 -0.36 5.14
N HIS A 92 9.77 0.80 5.25
CA HIS A 92 10.55 1.22 6.42
C HIS A 92 9.85 2.32 7.23
N TYR A 93 8.65 2.73 6.82
CA TYR A 93 7.85 3.72 7.51
C TYR A 93 6.85 3.06 8.46
N GLN A 94 7.08 3.21 9.74
CA GLN A 94 6.22 2.66 10.80
C GLN A 94 4.80 3.21 10.71
N ARG A 95 4.64 4.50 10.39
CA ARG A 95 3.32 5.14 10.26
C ARG A 95 2.41 4.50 9.22
N LEU A 96 2.97 3.98 8.12
CA LEU A 96 2.14 3.27 7.15
C LEU A 96 1.52 2.01 7.77
N LEU A 97 2.24 1.32 8.65
CA LEU A 97 1.74 0.14 9.34
C LEU A 97 0.57 0.44 10.26
N GLU A 98 0.57 1.60 10.93
CA GLU A 98 -0.57 2.05 11.74
C GLU A 98 -1.83 2.21 10.89
N TYR A 99 -1.72 2.84 9.72
CA TYR A 99 -2.84 3.04 8.81
C TYR A 99 -3.33 1.74 8.16
N LEU A 100 -2.42 0.84 7.80
CA LEU A 100 -2.76 -0.43 7.14
C LEU A 100 -3.29 -1.48 8.11
N ASN A 101 -2.96 -1.36 9.40
CA ASN A 101 -3.33 -2.31 10.45
C ASN A 101 -3.08 -3.77 10.02
N PRO A 102 -1.82 -4.18 9.82
CA PRO A 102 -1.48 -5.49 9.27
C PRO A 102 -1.82 -6.63 10.22
N ASP A 103 -2.21 -7.78 9.68
CA ASP A 103 -2.46 -8.99 10.46
C ASP A 103 -1.16 -9.60 10.98
N LEU A 104 -0.08 -9.47 10.21
CA LEU A 104 1.24 -10.03 10.54
C LEU A 104 2.35 -9.08 10.10
N VAL A 105 3.35 -8.94 10.96
CA VAL A 105 4.54 -8.10 10.74
C VAL A 105 5.80 -8.92 10.88
N HIS A 106 6.70 -8.81 9.91
CA HIS A 106 8.04 -9.37 9.95
C HIS A 106 9.07 -8.23 9.96
N VAL A 107 9.99 -8.25 10.90
CA VAL A 107 11.12 -7.31 10.92
C VAL A 107 12.34 -7.99 10.30
N ILE A 108 12.90 -7.35 9.27
CA ILE A 108 14.09 -7.84 8.55
C ILE A 108 15.26 -6.92 8.87
N MET A 109 16.36 -7.50 9.33
CA MET A 109 17.63 -6.82 9.54
C MET A 109 18.77 -7.70 9.01
N ASP A 110 19.71 -7.08 8.31
CA ASP A 110 20.87 -7.78 7.73
C ASP A 110 20.48 -9.04 6.90
N GLY A 111 19.38 -8.96 6.17
CA GLY A 111 18.89 -10.04 5.32
C GLY A 111 18.24 -11.21 6.07
N ARG A 112 17.90 -11.03 7.36
CA ARG A 112 17.26 -12.06 8.20
C ARG A 112 16.01 -11.54 8.86
N ILE A 113 15.00 -12.40 9.03
CA ILE A 113 13.83 -12.10 9.85
C ILE A 113 14.26 -12.21 11.32
N VAL A 114 14.24 -11.09 12.04
CA VAL A 114 14.63 -11.00 13.45
C VAL A 114 13.44 -11.01 14.41
N ALA A 115 12.25 -10.67 13.93
CA ALA A 115 11.01 -10.73 14.69
C ALA A 115 9.81 -10.97 13.79
N THR A 116 8.81 -11.64 14.33
CA THR A 116 7.52 -11.88 13.68
C THR A 116 6.42 -11.77 14.74
N GLY A 117 5.35 -11.04 14.41
CA GLY A 117 4.22 -10.89 15.32
C GLY A 117 3.12 -10.02 14.72
N GLY A 118 2.22 -9.58 15.56
CA GLY A 118 1.11 -8.70 15.19
C GLY A 118 1.43 -7.24 15.48
N ASN A 119 0.42 -6.52 15.96
CA ASN A 119 0.50 -5.09 16.23
C ASN A 119 1.52 -4.72 17.32
N GLU A 120 1.82 -5.65 18.24
CA GLU A 120 2.86 -5.47 19.26
C GLU A 120 4.25 -5.20 18.68
N ILE A 121 4.54 -5.74 17.48
CA ILE A 121 5.78 -5.46 16.76
C ILE A 121 5.82 -4.01 16.28
N VAL A 122 4.69 -3.49 15.78
CA VAL A 122 4.56 -2.08 15.35
C VAL A 122 4.79 -1.15 16.54
N GLU A 123 4.13 -1.39 17.67
CA GLU A 123 4.28 -0.62 18.90
C GLU A 123 5.72 -0.63 19.43
N LYS A 124 6.39 -1.78 19.35
CA LYS A 124 7.79 -1.92 19.76
C LYS A 124 8.73 -1.14 18.83
N LEU A 125 8.49 -1.17 17.51
CA LEU A 125 9.24 -0.36 16.54
C LEU A 125 9.09 1.14 16.80
N GLU A 126 7.88 1.59 17.14
CA GLU A 126 7.61 2.99 17.44
C GLU A 126 8.29 3.46 18.73
N SER A 127 8.21 2.66 19.77
CA SER A 127 8.74 3.03 21.09
C SER A 127 10.26 2.93 21.20
N SER A 128 10.87 1.96 20.52
CA SER A 128 12.27 1.57 20.73
C SER A 128 13.10 1.45 19.45
N GLY A 129 12.47 1.66 18.28
CA GLY A 129 13.13 1.55 16.97
C GLY A 129 13.68 0.15 16.67
N TYR A 130 14.47 0.06 15.62
CA TYR A 130 15.07 -1.20 15.16
C TYR A 130 16.14 -1.77 16.13
N ASP A 131 16.75 -0.93 16.97
CA ASP A 131 17.79 -1.36 17.91
C ASP A 131 17.27 -2.38 18.93
N SER A 132 15.97 -2.33 19.24
CA SER A 132 15.33 -3.28 20.14
C SER A 132 15.24 -4.73 19.59
N PHE A 133 15.49 -4.90 18.29
CA PHE A 133 15.48 -6.20 17.61
C PHE A 133 16.88 -6.71 17.25
N LYS A 134 17.93 -5.92 17.54
CA LYS A 134 19.30 -6.42 17.46
C LYS A 134 19.47 -7.47 18.54
N SER A 135 19.80 -8.71 18.16
CA SER A 135 20.26 -9.69 19.11
C SER A 135 21.55 -9.19 19.75
N ASP A 136 21.65 -9.30 21.07
CA ASP A 136 22.90 -9.20 21.81
C ASP A 136 23.80 -10.40 21.45
N ASP A 137 24.23 -10.51 20.19
CA ASP A 137 25.31 -11.38 19.79
C ASP A 137 26.63 -10.63 20.05
N SER A 138 27.03 -10.71 21.31
CA SER A 138 28.40 -10.43 21.77
C SER A 138 29.10 -11.72 22.02
#